data_5f4b1ef560323194210e119c02df79ff
#
_entry.id   5f4b1ef560323194210e119c02df79ff
#
_cell.length_a   1.000
_cell.length_b   1.000
_cell.length_c   1.000
_cell.angle_alpha   90.00
_cell.angle_beta   90.00
_cell.angle_gamma   90.00
#
_symmetry.space_group_name_H-M   'P 1'
#
loop_
_entity.id
_entity.type
_entity.pdbx_description
1 polymer ?
#
loop_
_entity_poly.entity_id
_entity_poly.type
_entity_poly.pdbx_seq_one_letter_code
_entity_poly.pdbx_strand_id
1 'polypeptide(L)'
;AYVLVETNDVGEQVSNNLHFDLEYDNIIMCYMRGRAGQIMGSGFSGGKAQLGVRTTKAVKKIGCSNMKQLIESDKLLVDDFDIINELSTYIVHGNSFQAEEGSNDDLVMCLVLFSWATDQRYFKELTDQDIRKRMYADNQDRIEQDMTPFGFKIDGLEDENIGEMVDDYGTRWSPVVRDKDTDW
;
A
#
# COMPACT_ATOMS: atom_id res chain seq x y z
N ALA A 1 4.47 -4.83 1.67
CA ALA A 1 4.47 -4.15 0.37
C ALA A 1 3.72 -4.99 -0.66
N TYR A 2 3.19 -4.37 -1.72
CA TYR A 2 2.65 -5.10 -2.87
C TYR A 2 3.76 -5.36 -3.89
N VAL A 3 3.77 -6.56 -4.48
CA VAL A 3 4.77 -6.98 -5.46
C VAL A 3 4.07 -7.34 -6.77
N LEU A 4 4.52 -6.73 -7.86
CA LEU A 4 4.12 -7.08 -9.22
C LEU A 4 5.29 -7.80 -9.89
N VAL A 5 5.12 -9.08 -10.18
CA VAL A 5 6.15 -9.91 -10.83
C VAL A 5 5.87 -9.98 -12.32
N GLU A 6 6.90 -9.81 -13.15
CA GLU A 6 6.83 -10.15 -14.57
C GLU A 6 6.89 -11.67 -14.73
N THR A 7 5.89 -12.26 -15.38
CA THR A 7 5.76 -13.73 -15.47
C THR A 7 6.29 -14.32 -16.78
N ASN A 8 7.06 -13.54 -17.54
CA ASN A 8 7.75 -14.07 -18.69
C ASN A 8 8.90 -15.00 -18.23
N ASP A 9 9.17 -16.03 -19.00
CA ASP A 9 10.25 -17.01 -18.76
C ASP A 9 10.27 -17.55 -17.32
N VAL A 10 11.31 -17.23 -16.54
CA VAL A 10 11.49 -17.71 -15.15
C VAL A 10 10.60 -16.97 -14.12
N GLY A 11 10.00 -15.87 -14.49
CA GLY A 11 9.22 -15.02 -13.56
C GLY A 11 7.99 -15.73 -13.00
N GLU A 12 7.36 -16.64 -13.75
CA GLU A 12 6.25 -17.45 -13.25
C GLU A 12 6.70 -18.36 -12.09
N GLN A 13 7.91 -18.93 -12.16
CA GLN A 13 8.46 -19.73 -11.07
C GLN A 13 8.75 -18.85 -9.84
N VAL A 14 9.30 -17.65 -10.05
CA VAL A 14 9.56 -16.70 -8.96
C VAL A 14 8.26 -16.32 -8.23
N SER A 15 7.21 -16.00 -8.98
CA SER A 15 5.93 -15.63 -8.39
C SER A 15 5.27 -16.79 -7.64
N ASN A 16 5.39 -18.01 -8.16
CA ASN A 16 4.89 -19.22 -7.49
C ASN A 16 5.66 -19.49 -6.19
N ASN A 17 6.99 -19.42 -6.21
CA ASN A 17 7.79 -19.60 -5.00
C ASN A 17 7.48 -18.55 -3.93
N LEU A 18 7.31 -17.30 -4.33
CA LEU A 18 6.91 -16.22 -3.40
C LEU A 18 5.55 -16.51 -2.76
N HIS A 19 4.57 -16.96 -3.55
CA HIS A 19 3.21 -17.16 -3.07
C HIS A 19 3.04 -18.47 -2.29
N PHE A 20 3.54 -19.59 -2.82
CA PHE A 20 3.29 -20.91 -2.24
C PHE A 20 4.36 -21.35 -1.24
N ASP A 21 5.65 -21.03 -1.49
CA ASP A 21 6.74 -21.49 -0.63
C ASP A 21 7.02 -20.50 0.51
N LEU A 22 6.90 -19.20 0.23
CA LEU A 22 7.13 -18.13 1.21
C LEU A 22 5.83 -17.53 1.77
N GLU A 23 4.67 -18.04 1.36
CA GLU A 23 3.34 -17.60 1.83
C GLU A 23 3.15 -16.08 1.75
N TYR A 24 3.69 -15.44 0.69
CA TYR A 24 3.59 -14.00 0.51
C TYR A 24 2.31 -13.61 -0.19
N ASP A 25 1.33 -13.11 0.56
CA ASP A 25 -0.03 -12.84 0.08
C ASP A 25 -0.18 -11.58 -0.79
N ASN A 26 0.77 -10.63 -0.69
CA ASN A 26 0.64 -9.33 -1.37
C ASN A 26 1.22 -9.34 -2.79
N ILE A 27 1.08 -10.45 -3.50
CA ILE A 27 1.40 -10.53 -4.93
C ILE A 27 0.21 -10.06 -5.74
N ILE A 28 0.46 -9.11 -6.64
CA ILE A 28 -0.56 -8.59 -7.54
C ILE A 28 -0.89 -9.62 -8.60
N MET A 29 -2.17 -9.97 -8.70
CA MET A 29 -2.68 -10.91 -9.68
C MET A 29 -3.17 -10.19 -10.92
N CYS A 30 -2.97 -10.81 -12.09
CA CYS A 30 -3.51 -10.37 -13.35
C CYS A 30 -4.34 -11.47 -14.02
N TYR A 31 -5.28 -11.07 -14.84
CA TYR A 31 -6.11 -12.00 -15.62
C TYR A 31 -6.39 -11.44 -17.00
N MET A 32 -6.68 -12.33 -17.95
CA MET A 32 -7.02 -11.96 -19.31
C MET A 32 -8.51 -11.66 -19.42
N ARG A 33 -8.86 -10.48 -19.93
CA ARG A 33 -10.25 -10.06 -20.17
C ARG A 33 -10.51 -9.79 -21.65
N GLY A 34 -10.65 -10.84 -22.41
CA GLY A 34 -10.99 -10.74 -23.83
C GLY A 34 -10.13 -9.73 -24.59
N ARG A 35 -10.77 -8.76 -25.26
CA ARG A 35 -10.08 -7.72 -26.04
C ARG A 35 -9.35 -6.66 -25.22
N ALA A 36 -9.70 -6.53 -23.95
CA ALA A 36 -9.04 -5.56 -23.06
C ALA A 36 -7.61 -5.99 -22.65
N GLY A 37 -7.22 -7.22 -22.98
CA GLY A 37 -5.91 -7.77 -22.63
C GLY A 37 -5.78 -8.10 -21.16
N GLN A 38 -4.60 -7.88 -20.59
CA GLN A 38 -4.35 -8.13 -19.19
C GLN A 38 -4.87 -7.00 -18.30
N ILE A 39 -5.49 -7.37 -17.20
CA ILE A 39 -6.05 -6.47 -16.21
C ILE A 39 -5.61 -6.95 -14.83
N MET A 40 -5.24 -6.03 -13.95
CA MET A 40 -4.97 -6.31 -12.54
C MET A 40 -6.27 -6.52 -11.77
N GLY A 41 -6.24 -7.41 -10.77
CA GLY A 41 -7.40 -7.66 -9.90
C GLY A 41 -7.08 -8.52 -8.69
N SER A 42 -8.08 -8.74 -7.86
CA SER A 42 -7.99 -9.48 -6.59
C SER A 42 -8.05 -11.02 -6.73
N GLY A 43 -8.00 -11.56 -7.92
CA GLY A 43 -8.12 -13.02 -8.14
C GLY A 43 -9.55 -13.57 -8.15
N PHE A 44 -10.55 -12.80 -7.72
CA PHE A 44 -11.94 -13.26 -7.63
C PHE A 44 -12.80 -13.01 -8.90
N SER A 45 -12.20 -12.49 -9.95
CA SER A 45 -12.92 -12.08 -11.17
C SER A 45 -13.02 -13.19 -12.21
N GLY A 46 -13.64 -14.32 -11.93
CA GLY A 46 -14.18 -15.29 -12.92
C GLY A 46 -13.29 -15.78 -14.08
N GLY A 47 -12.04 -15.33 -14.18
CA GLY A 47 -11.04 -15.74 -15.16
C GLY A 47 -9.87 -16.47 -14.51
N LYS A 48 -9.03 -17.13 -15.32
CA LYS A 48 -7.79 -17.73 -14.82
C LYS A 48 -6.86 -16.61 -14.36
N ALA A 49 -6.74 -16.44 -13.04
CA ALA A 49 -5.80 -15.51 -12.44
C ALA A 49 -4.37 -16.03 -12.59
N GLN A 50 -3.43 -15.13 -12.80
CA GLN A 50 -2.00 -15.39 -12.89
C GLN A 50 -1.29 -14.53 -11.84
N LEU A 51 -0.33 -15.11 -11.12
CA LEU A 51 0.45 -14.41 -10.10
C LEU A 51 1.48 -13.49 -10.78
N GLY A 52 1.09 -12.26 -11.03
CA GLY A 52 1.91 -11.27 -11.74
C GLY A 52 1.39 -10.92 -13.12
N VAL A 53 2.19 -10.22 -13.90
CA VAL A 53 1.86 -9.70 -15.24
C VAL A 53 2.73 -10.33 -16.30
N ARG A 54 2.13 -10.72 -17.43
CA ARG A 54 2.88 -11.13 -18.61
C ARG A 54 3.14 -9.93 -19.50
N THR A 55 4.41 -9.61 -19.76
CA THR A 55 4.78 -8.53 -20.65
C THR A 55 4.47 -8.89 -22.11
N THR A 56 3.32 -8.42 -22.55
CA THR A 56 2.90 -8.50 -23.96
C THR A 56 3.24 -7.20 -24.67
N LYS A 57 3.21 -7.22 -26.02
CA LYS A 57 3.38 -5.99 -26.82
C LYS A 57 2.39 -4.88 -26.42
N ALA A 58 1.16 -5.25 -26.02
CA ALA A 58 0.15 -4.30 -25.58
C ALA A 58 0.49 -3.70 -24.21
N VAL A 59 0.89 -4.52 -23.24
CA VAL A 59 1.32 -4.07 -21.91
C VAL A 59 2.53 -3.13 -22.03
N LYS A 60 3.55 -3.55 -22.79
CA LYS A 60 4.77 -2.74 -23.02
C LYS A 60 4.44 -1.40 -23.67
N LYS A 61 3.60 -1.39 -24.71
CA LYS A 61 3.21 -0.16 -25.42
C LYS A 61 2.45 0.81 -24.52
N ILE A 62 1.46 0.32 -23.77
CA ILE A 62 0.68 1.13 -22.83
C ILE A 62 1.58 1.64 -21.72
N GLY A 63 2.41 0.78 -21.13
CA GLY A 63 3.33 1.15 -20.08
C GLY A 63 4.33 2.23 -20.51
N CYS A 64 4.96 2.10 -21.68
CA CYS A 64 5.86 3.13 -22.22
C CYS A 64 5.15 4.47 -22.47
N SER A 65 3.91 4.44 -22.99
CA SER A 65 3.13 5.66 -23.19
C SER A 65 2.79 6.36 -21.88
N ASN A 66 2.36 5.57 -20.88
CA ASN A 66 2.03 6.10 -19.55
C ASN A 66 3.29 6.59 -18.82
N MET A 67 4.41 5.86 -18.91
CA MET A 67 5.68 6.27 -18.33
C MET A 67 6.11 7.64 -18.85
N LYS A 68 6.08 7.82 -20.17
CA LYS A 68 6.38 9.10 -20.78
C LYS A 68 5.48 10.22 -20.23
N GLN A 69 4.17 9.99 -20.20
CA GLN A 69 3.20 10.96 -19.67
C GLN A 69 3.44 11.29 -18.19
N LEU A 70 3.78 10.30 -17.36
CA LEU A 70 4.05 10.49 -15.93
C LEU A 70 5.31 11.34 -15.72
N ILE A 71 6.38 11.09 -16.49
CA ILE A 71 7.62 11.87 -16.42
C ILE A 71 7.37 13.29 -16.93
N GLU A 72 6.74 13.48 -18.10
CA GLU A 72 6.46 14.80 -18.68
C GLU A 72 5.52 15.66 -17.82
N SER A 73 4.68 15.03 -16.99
CA SER A 73 3.77 15.73 -16.06
C SER A 73 4.29 15.87 -14.63
N ASP A 74 5.58 15.58 -14.41
CA ASP A 74 6.25 15.63 -13.08
C ASP A 74 5.57 14.77 -12.00
N LYS A 75 4.87 13.70 -12.41
CA LYS A 75 4.21 12.75 -11.51
C LYS A 75 5.08 11.55 -11.14
N LEU A 76 6.10 11.30 -11.93
CA LEU A 76 7.12 10.28 -11.70
C LEU A 76 8.48 10.93 -11.76
N LEU A 77 9.14 11.02 -10.60
CA LEU A 77 10.50 11.51 -10.47
C LEU A 77 11.44 10.31 -10.48
N VAL A 78 12.49 10.37 -11.27
CA VAL A 78 13.51 9.34 -11.39
C VAL A 78 14.84 9.97 -11.02
N ASP A 79 15.35 9.62 -9.84
CA ASP A 79 16.59 10.17 -9.29
C ASP A 79 17.77 9.19 -9.39
N ASP A 80 17.48 7.93 -9.71
CA ASP A 80 18.50 6.88 -9.79
C ASP A 80 19.28 6.96 -11.09
N PHE A 81 20.61 6.99 -10.97
CA PHE A 81 21.51 7.14 -12.12
C PHE A 81 21.47 5.95 -13.07
N ASP A 82 21.35 4.72 -12.56
CA ASP A 82 21.34 3.52 -13.39
C ASP A 82 20.06 3.45 -14.22
N ILE A 83 18.92 3.83 -13.64
CA ILE A 83 17.65 3.94 -14.35
C ILE A 83 17.72 5.01 -15.43
N ILE A 84 18.29 6.18 -15.13
CA ILE A 84 18.46 7.27 -16.10
C ILE A 84 19.36 6.83 -17.25
N ASN A 85 20.42 6.10 -16.94
CA ASN A 85 21.34 5.58 -17.96
C ASN A 85 20.64 4.57 -18.89
N GLU A 86 19.87 3.62 -18.37
CA GLU A 86 19.08 2.70 -19.18
C GLU A 86 18.00 3.44 -20.00
N LEU A 87 17.33 4.44 -19.43
CA LEU A 87 16.36 5.26 -20.16
C LEU A 87 16.99 6.00 -21.34
N SER A 88 18.25 6.43 -21.22
CA SER A 88 18.97 7.15 -22.29
C SER A 88 19.27 6.26 -23.50
N THR A 89 19.38 4.94 -23.29
CA THR A 89 19.63 3.94 -24.34
C THR A 89 18.36 3.19 -24.79
N TYR A 90 17.20 3.57 -24.24
CA TYR A 90 15.93 2.91 -24.52
C TYR A 90 15.27 3.52 -25.77
N ILE A 91 15.27 2.78 -26.86
CA ILE A 91 14.87 3.25 -28.19
C ILE A 91 13.66 2.54 -28.75
N VAL A 92 13.03 3.17 -29.73
CA VAL A 92 11.99 2.56 -30.56
C VAL A 92 12.63 1.58 -31.55
N HIS A 93 12.21 0.32 -31.49
CA HIS A 93 12.62 -0.70 -32.45
C HIS A 93 11.39 -1.33 -33.11
N GLY A 94 11.16 -1.00 -34.37
CA GLY A 94 9.97 -1.40 -35.11
C GLY A 94 8.67 -0.91 -34.45
N ASN A 95 7.83 -1.84 -34.05
CA ASN A 95 6.57 -1.55 -33.31
C ASN A 95 6.68 -1.73 -31.79
N SER A 96 7.89 -1.78 -31.26
CA SER A 96 8.16 -2.01 -29.84
C SER A 96 9.25 -1.05 -29.37
N PHE A 97 9.66 -1.23 -28.11
CA PHE A 97 10.76 -0.49 -27.47
C PHE A 97 11.75 -1.50 -26.90
N GLN A 98 13.02 -1.18 -26.92
CA GLN A 98 14.09 -1.99 -26.34
C GLN A 98 15.32 -1.14 -26.09
N ALA A 99 16.28 -1.65 -25.30
CA ALA A 99 17.60 -1.06 -25.21
C ALA A 99 18.36 -1.14 -26.55
N GLU A 100 19.29 -0.22 -26.76
CA GLU A 100 20.27 -0.30 -27.84
C GLU A 100 21.13 -1.57 -27.69
N GLU A 101 21.74 -2.02 -28.81
CA GLU A 101 22.58 -3.20 -28.80
C GLU A 101 23.76 -3.04 -27.83
N GLY A 102 23.86 -3.96 -26.89
CA GLY A 102 24.88 -3.94 -25.82
C GLY A 102 24.47 -3.20 -24.55
N SER A 103 23.25 -2.67 -24.49
CA SER A 103 22.67 -2.05 -23.28
C SER A 103 21.57 -2.92 -22.69
N ASN A 104 21.24 -2.69 -21.42
CA ASN A 104 20.15 -3.38 -20.70
C ASN A 104 18.91 -2.48 -20.59
N ASP A 105 17.73 -3.10 -20.42
CA ASP A 105 16.46 -2.38 -20.20
C ASP A 105 15.68 -2.92 -18.99
N ASP A 106 16.34 -3.63 -18.08
CA ASP A 106 15.68 -4.33 -16.95
C ASP A 106 15.01 -3.34 -15.98
N LEU A 107 15.72 -2.29 -15.61
CA LEU A 107 15.20 -1.25 -14.70
C LEU A 107 14.13 -0.41 -15.39
N VAL A 108 14.33 -0.08 -16.67
CA VAL A 108 13.31 0.62 -17.47
C VAL A 108 12.05 -0.24 -17.61
N MET A 109 12.19 -1.55 -17.77
CA MET A 109 11.05 -2.44 -17.80
C MET A 109 10.27 -2.47 -16.48
N CYS A 110 10.93 -2.36 -15.34
CA CYS A 110 10.26 -2.18 -14.05
C CYS A 110 9.42 -0.89 -14.02
N LEU A 111 9.96 0.24 -14.52
CA LEU A 111 9.21 1.49 -14.65
C LEU A 111 8.05 1.40 -15.63
N VAL A 112 8.23 0.69 -16.75
CA VAL A 112 7.18 0.44 -17.75
C VAL A 112 6.02 -0.34 -17.13
N LEU A 113 6.32 -1.40 -16.38
CA LEU A 113 5.31 -2.20 -15.71
C LEU A 113 4.62 -1.43 -14.57
N PHE A 114 5.36 -0.65 -13.80
CA PHE A 114 4.80 0.26 -12.80
C PHE A 114 3.84 1.27 -13.46
N SER A 115 4.27 1.92 -14.54
CA SER A 115 3.46 2.90 -15.26
C SER A 115 2.22 2.29 -15.91
N TRP A 116 2.29 1.05 -16.37
CA TRP A 116 1.12 0.30 -16.79
C TRP A 116 0.17 0.02 -15.61
N ALA A 117 0.73 -0.35 -14.44
CA ALA A 117 -0.04 -0.62 -13.24
C ALA A 117 -0.80 0.60 -12.72
N THR A 118 -0.20 1.79 -12.78
CA THR A 118 -0.85 3.04 -12.29
C THR A 118 -2.15 3.39 -13.01
N ASP A 119 -2.32 2.94 -14.25
CA ASP A 119 -3.57 3.14 -14.99
C ASP A 119 -4.65 2.11 -14.66
N GLN A 120 -4.30 1.01 -14.02
CA GLN A 120 -5.25 -0.04 -13.65
C GLN A 120 -6.16 0.40 -12.50
N ARG A 121 -7.46 0.14 -12.67
CA ARG A 121 -8.46 0.47 -11.65
C ARG A 121 -8.15 -0.15 -10.29
N TYR A 122 -7.75 -1.41 -10.28
CA TYR A 122 -7.40 -2.13 -9.06
C TYR A 122 -6.24 -1.49 -8.32
N PHE A 123 -5.21 -1.02 -9.03
CA PHE A 123 -4.09 -0.32 -8.43
C PHE A 123 -4.52 1.01 -7.78
N LYS A 124 -5.38 1.77 -8.46
CA LYS A 124 -5.94 3.02 -7.93
C LYS A 124 -6.73 2.77 -6.66
N GLU A 125 -7.59 1.75 -6.65
CA GLU A 125 -8.38 1.36 -5.47
C GLU A 125 -7.50 0.92 -4.29
N LEU A 126 -6.44 0.14 -4.55
CA LEU A 126 -5.45 -0.29 -3.56
C LEU A 126 -4.73 0.91 -2.92
N THR A 127 -4.22 1.81 -3.75
CA THR A 127 -3.49 3.01 -3.31
C THR A 127 -4.39 3.93 -2.49
N ASP A 128 -5.63 4.14 -2.91
CA ASP A 128 -6.60 4.96 -2.17
C ASP A 128 -6.93 4.35 -0.79
N GLN A 129 -7.05 3.03 -0.70
CA GLN A 129 -7.27 2.35 0.58
C GLN A 129 -6.07 2.49 1.53
N ASP A 130 -4.85 2.37 1.02
CA ASP A 130 -3.65 2.52 1.83
C ASP A 130 -3.46 3.96 2.32
N ILE A 131 -3.76 4.96 1.47
CA ILE A 131 -3.75 6.37 1.87
C ILE A 131 -4.77 6.60 3.00
N ARG A 132 -5.99 6.12 2.85
CA ARG A 132 -7.03 6.25 3.88
C ARG A 132 -6.64 5.59 5.19
N LYS A 133 -6.06 4.38 5.15
CA LYS A 133 -5.57 3.68 6.34
C LYS A 133 -4.48 4.48 7.06
N ARG A 134 -3.52 5.03 6.32
CA ARG A 134 -2.45 5.87 6.90
C ARG A 134 -3.03 7.14 7.51
N MET A 135 -3.90 7.85 6.80
CA MET A 135 -4.56 9.04 7.35
C MET A 135 -5.37 8.74 8.61
N TYR A 136 -6.01 7.57 8.67
CA TYR A 136 -6.74 7.16 9.85
C TYR A 136 -5.81 6.87 11.02
N ALA A 137 -4.70 6.15 10.79
CA ALA A 137 -3.68 5.89 11.79
C ALA A 137 -3.04 7.18 12.30
N ASP A 138 -2.63 8.09 11.40
CA ASP A 138 -2.06 9.38 11.76
C ASP A 138 -3.03 10.24 12.59
N ASN A 139 -4.32 10.19 12.29
CA ASN A 139 -5.34 10.87 13.09
C ASN A 139 -5.51 10.24 14.48
N GLN A 140 -5.44 8.91 14.56
CA GLN A 140 -5.54 8.18 15.82
C GLN A 140 -4.35 8.50 16.73
N ASP A 141 -3.13 8.49 16.17
CA ASP A 141 -1.91 8.86 16.89
C ASP A 141 -1.95 10.32 17.38
N ARG A 142 -2.49 11.24 16.58
CA ARG A 142 -2.71 12.63 17.00
C ARG A 142 -3.71 12.74 18.15
N ILE A 143 -4.82 12.04 18.05
CA ILE A 143 -5.83 12.01 19.12
C ILE A 143 -5.22 11.44 20.40
N GLU A 144 -4.42 10.38 20.33
CA GLU A 144 -3.73 9.80 21.48
C GLU A 144 -2.66 10.75 22.06
N GLN A 145 -1.97 11.53 21.21
CA GLN A 145 -1.00 12.53 21.66
C GLN A 145 -1.68 13.78 22.27
N ASP A 146 -2.82 14.20 21.70
CA ASP A 146 -3.59 15.34 22.21
C ASP A 146 -4.46 14.97 23.43
N MET A 147 -4.76 13.67 23.62
CA MET A 147 -5.31 13.19 24.88
C MET A 147 -4.19 13.25 25.91
N THR A 148 -4.04 14.43 26.54
CA THR A 148 -3.32 14.49 27.82
C THR A 148 -3.82 13.33 28.67
N PRO A 149 -2.93 12.53 29.26
CA PRO A 149 -3.36 11.47 30.14
C PRO A 149 -4.21 12.13 31.22
N PHE A 150 -5.53 11.99 31.13
CA PHE A 150 -6.40 12.09 32.27
C PHE A 150 -6.03 10.88 33.17
N GLY A 151 -4.75 10.87 33.54
CA GLY A 151 -4.29 10.02 34.61
C GLY A 151 -4.82 10.64 35.87
N PHE A 152 -5.83 10.04 36.43
CA PHE A 152 -5.91 10.05 37.86
C PHE A 152 -4.55 9.56 38.34
N LYS A 153 -3.67 10.48 38.67
CA LYS A 153 -2.43 10.17 39.35
C LYS A 153 -2.86 9.70 40.73
N ILE A 154 -3.15 8.42 40.85
CA ILE A 154 -3.22 7.75 42.13
C ILE A 154 -1.76 7.69 42.59
N ASP A 155 -1.31 8.70 43.29
CA ASP A 155 0.06 8.79 43.79
C ASP A 155 0.26 7.95 45.07
N GLY A 156 -0.65 6.99 45.31
CA GLY A 156 -0.52 6.04 46.42
C GLY A 156 -0.60 6.65 47.82
N LEU A 157 -0.88 7.92 47.90
CA LEU A 157 -1.25 8.56 49.16
C LEU A 157 -2.74 8.32 49.32
N GLU A 158 -3.10 7.30 50.09
CA GLU A 158 -4.44 7.10 50.62
C GLU A 158 -4.74 8.29 51.53
N ASP A 159 -5.32 9.34 50.97
CA ASP A 159 -5.95 10.37 51.79
C ASP A 159 -7.19 9.71 52.41
N GLU A 160 -7.10 9.39 53.66
CA GLU A 160 -8.20 8.90 54.51
C GLU A 160 -9.35 9.92 54.64
N ASN A 161 -9.30 11.02 53.95
CA ASN A 161 -10.33 12.04 53.87
C ASN A 161 -10.78 12.25 52.42
N ILE A 162 -11.60 11.33 51.91
CA ILE A 162 -12.43 11.64 50.76
C ILE A 162 -13.56 12.56 51.26
N GLY A 163 -13.23 13.85 51.32
CA GLY A 163 -14.17 14.87 51.78
C GLY A 163 -15.37 14.99 50.84
N GLU A 164 -16.47 15.40 51.41
CA GLU A 164 -17.67 15.78 50.64
C GLU A 164 -17.28 16.77 49.52
N MET A 165 -17.63 16.45 48.31
CA MET A 165 -17.44 17.31 47.13
C MET A 165 -18.70 18.14 46.96
N VAL A 166 -18.57 19.45 46.91
CA VAL A 166 -19.68 20.36 46.63
C VAL A 166 -19.54 20.89 45.20
N ASP A 167 -20.57 20.69 44.40
CA ASP A 167 -20.59 21.24 43.05
C ASP A 167 -20.91 22.75 43.01
N ASP A 168 -20.77 23.37 41.87
CA ASP A 168 -21.06 24.82 41.66
C ASP A 168 -22.51 25.23 41.93
N TYR A 169 -23.41 24.27 42.11
CA TYR A 169 -24.82 24.44 42.46
C TYR A 169 -25.09 24.16 43.95
N GLY A 170 -24.06 23.89 44.73
CA GLY A 170 -24.19 23.65 46.18
C GLY A 170 -24.61 22.23 46.53
N THR A 171 -24.63 21.28 45.59
CA THR A 171 -24.98 19.91 45.88
C THR A 171 -23.78 19.17 46.47
N ARG A 172 -23.96 18.47 47.57
CA ARG A 172 -22.92 17.68 48.24
C ARG A 172 -22.93 16.26 47.74
N TRP A 173 -21.77 15.82 47.28
CA TRP A 173 -21.53 14.46 46.83
C TRP A 173 -20.66 13.73 47.82
N SER A 174 -21.14 12.59 48.37
CA SER A 174 -20.36 11.73 49.24
C SER A 174 -20.01 10.46 48.49
N PRO A 175 -18.76 9.94 48.55
CA PRO A 175 -18.43 8.66 47.94
C PRO A 175 -19.19 7.55 48.61
N VAL A 176 -19.76 6.65 47.83
CA VAL A 176 -20.40 5.43 48.38
C VAL A 176 -19.29 4.44 48.74
N VAL A 177 -19.01 4.32 50.01
CA VAL A 177 -18.14 3.26 50.53
C VAL A 177 -18.90 1.95 50.42
N ARG A 178 -18.47 1.06 49.55
CA ARG A 178 -18.95 -0.32 49.51
C ARG A 178 -18.31 -1.07 50.70
N ASP A 179 -19.11 -1.41 51.67
CA ASP A 179 -18.69 -2.35 52.72
C ASP A 179 -18.26 -3.67 52.06
N LYS A 180 -17.02 -4.08 52.36
CA LYS A 180 -16.41 -5.32 51.83
C LYS A 180 -17.01 -6.60 52.44
N ASP A 181 -18.01 -6.49 53.32
CA ASP A 181 -18.52 -7.61 54.10
C ASP A 181 -19.93 -8.08 53.72
N THR A 182 -20.44 -7.69 52.56
CA THR A 182 -21.68 -8.28 52.02
C THR A 182 -21.37 -9.17 50.84
N ASP A 183 -20.92 -10.39 51.12
CA ASP A 183 -21.00 -11.53 50.21
C ASP A 183 -22.48 -11.85 49.93
N TRP A 184 -22.83 -11.82 48.63
CA TRP A 184 -23.96 -12.57 48.02
C TRP A 184 -23.49 -13.22 46.74
#